data_a6ba1149af3253efb1f13d4562882263
#
_entry.id   a6ba1149af3253efb1f13d4562882263
#
_cell.length_a   1.000
_cell.length_b   1.000
_cell.length_c   1.000
_cell.angle_alpha   90.00
_cell.angle_beta   90.00
_cell.angle_gamma   90.00
#
_symmetry.space_group_name_H-M   'P 1'
#
loop_
_entity.id
_entity.type
_entity.pdbx_description
1 polymer ?
#
loop_
_entity_poly.entity_id
_entity_poly.type
_entity_poly.pdbx_seq_one_letter_code
_entity_poly.pdbx_strand_id
1 'polypeptide(L)'
;MAYKFSTGRIRLFQNILNFYMNYKLIESTLHDTKFMFTLSLNSRGKLVGLDDILKITDTEKYVGYFDVIDHADRDHPGKLSNEKLAHLFLEKYMEKKL
;
A
#
# COMPACT_ATOMS: atom_id res chain seq x y z
N MET A 1 -28.31 1.37 15.12
CA MET A 1 -27.44 2.15 15.98
C MET A 1 -26.26 2.70 15.23
N ALA A 2 -26.14 4.00 15.24
CA ALA A 2 -25.09 4.73 14.51
C ALA A 2 -23.66 4.32 14.88
N TYR A 3 -23.46 3.81 16.07
CA TYR A 3 -22.11 3.47 16.56
C TYR A 3 -21.38 2.39 15.76
N LYS A 4 -22.10 1.36 15.30
CA LYS A 4 -21.46 0.27 14.55
C LYS A 4 -20.97 0.72 13.18
N PHE A 5 -21.72 1.57 12.52
CA PHE A 5 -21.30 2.11 11.22
C PHE A 5 -20.16 3.10 11.37
N SER A 6 -20.24 3.95 12.42
CA SER A 6 -19.22 4.94 12.70
C SER A 6 -17.86 4.30 13.01
N THR A 7 -17.85 3.14 13.71
CA THR A 7 -16.61 2.45 14.05
C THR A 7 -15.85 1.97 12.82
N GLY A 8 -16.52 1.37 11.84
CA GLY A 8 -15.89 0.94 10.61
C GLY A 8 -15.32 2.08 9.80
N ARG A 9 -16.06 3.18 9.70
CA ARG A 9 -15.62 4.38 8.98
C ARG A 9 -14.47 5.07 9.70
N ILE A 10 -14.51 5.11 11.02
CA ILE A 10 -13.43 5.69 11.82
C ILE A 10 -12.14 4.90 11.63
N ARG A 11 -12.21 3.57 11.64
CA ARG A 11 -11.03 2.73 11.41
C ARG A 11 -10.44 2.96 10.02
N LEU A 12 -11.28 3.03 9.01
CA LEU A 12 -10.82 3.30 7.64
C LEU A 12 -10.15 4.67 7.58
N PHE A 13 -10.77 5.68 8.15
CA PHE A 13 -10.24 7.02 8.19
C PHE A 13 -8.89 7.06 8.93
N GLN A 14 -8.80 6.39 10.08
CA GLN A 14 -7.56 6.31 10.85
C GLN A 14 -6.45 5.63 10.06
N ASN A 15 -6.77 4.56 9.34
CA ASN A 15 -5.78 3.85 8.53
C ASN A 15 -5.26 4.73 7.39
N ILE A 16 -6.15 5.44 6.72
CA ILE A 16 -5.79 6.38 5.66
C ILE A 16 -4.95 7.52 6.22
N LEU A 17 -5.34 8.07 7.36
CA LEU A 17 -4.60 9.14 8.01
C LEU A 17 -3.20 8.69 8.44
N ASN A 18 -3.09 7.50 9.04
CA ASN A 18 -1.80 6.94 9.44
C ASN A 18 -0.90 6.72 8.23
N PHE A 19 -1.46 6.21 7.15
CA PHE A 19 -0.71 6.05 5.91
C PHE A 19 -0.21 7.40 5.39
N TYR A 20 -1.08 8.39 5.36
CA TYR A 20 -0.73 9.72 4.89
C TYR A 20 0.37 10.36 5.74
N MET A 21 0.26 10.25 7.05
CA MET A 21 1.28 10.78 7.96
C MET A 21 2.64 10.12 7.75
N ASN A 22 2.66 8.79 7.60
CA ASN A 22 3.89 8.06 7.32
C ASN A 22 4.47 8.44 5.95
N TYR A 23 3.61 8.56 4.96
CA TYR A 23 4.01 8.98 3.61
C TYR A 23 4.67 10.36 3.64
N LYS A 24 4.05 11.32 4.32
CA LYS A 24 4.58 12.68 4.44
C LYS A 24 5.87 12.73 5.26
N LEU A 25 5.97 11.89 6.27
CA LEU A 25 7.19 11.80 7.07
C LEU A 25 8.37 11.30 6.22
N ILE A 26 8.15 10.25 5.45
CA ILE A 26 9.16 9.72 4.55
C ILE A 26 9.55 10.76 3.50
N GLU A 27 8.56 11.38 2.87
CA GLU A 27 8.77 12.39 1.84
C GLU A 27 9.57 13.58 2.36
N SER A 28 9.28 14.05 3.58
CA SER A 28 9.97 15.20 4.17
C SER A 28 11.34 14.86 4.76
N THR A 29 11.58 13.60 5.12
CA THR A 29 12.82 13.15 5.73
C THR A 29 13.84 12.68 4.71
N LEU A 30 13.40 12.05 3.63
CA LEU A 30 14.28 11.45 2.61
C LEU A 30 14.29 12.33 1.36
N HIS A 31 14.86 13.53 1.47
CA HIS A 31 14.90 14.51 0.37
C HIS A 31 15.64 14.01 -0.87
N ASP A 32 16.74 13.29 -0.67
CA ASP A 32 17.58 12.82 -1.77
C ASP A 32 17.34 11.35 -2.13
N THR A 33 16.37 10.73 -1.48
CA THR A 33 16.05 9.32 -1.67
C THR A 33 14.68 9.19 -2.31
N LYS A 34 14.62 8.47 -3.42
CA LYS A 34 13.35 8.13 -4.06
C LYS A 34 12.74 6.93 -3.35
N PHE A 35 11.44 6.91 -3.20
CA PHE A 35 10.74 5.77 -2.63
C PHE A 35 9.52 5.42 -3.45
N MET A 36 9.09 4.19 -3.33
CA MET A 36 7.89 3.65 -3.95
C MET A 36 7.13 2.86 -2.90
N PHE A 37 5.85 2.64 -3.13
CA PHE A 37 5.05 1.92 -2.16
C PHE A 37 4.07 0.99 -2.84
N THR A 38 3.65 -0.01 -2.07
CA THR A 38 2.57 -0.93 -2.43
C THR A 38 1.51 -0.89 -1.33
N LEU A 39 0.35 -1.42 -1.65
CA LEU A 39 -0.72 -1.61 -0.66
C LEU A 39 -1.09 -3.07 -0.66
N SER A 40 -1.23 -3.66 0.52
CA SER A 40 -1.67 -5.03 0.64
C SER A 40 -3.18 -5.10 0.80
N LEU A 41 -3.78 -6.20 0.35
CA LEU A 41 -5.19 -6.46 0.56
C LEU A 41 -5.45 -6.68 2.06
N ASN A 42 -6.67 -6.36 2.50
CA ASN A 42 -7.06 -6.69 3.86
C ASN A 42 -7.26 -8.20 4.00
N SER A 43 -7.57 -8.66 5.23
CA SER A 43 -7.75 -10.08 5.54
C SER A 43 -8.87 -10.77 4.75
N ARG A 44 -9.76 -9.97 4.13
CA ARG A 44 -10.86 -10.48 3.31
C ARG A 44 -10.56 -10.40 1.81
N GLY A 45 -9.31 -10.11 1.45
CA GLY A 45 -8.90 -9.97 0.06
C GLY A 45 -9.38 -8.70 -0.61
N LYS A 46 -9.72 -7.67 0.15
CA LYS A 46 -10.21 -6.41 -0.40
C LYS A 46 -9.19 -5.29 -0.22
N LEU A 47 -9.08 -4.47 -1.25
CA LEU A 47 -8.25 -3.27 -1.21
C LEU A 47 -9.14 -2.08 -0.84
N VAL A 48 -9.20 -1.77 0.45
CA VAL A 48 -10.08 -0.75 1.01
C VAL A 48 -9.34 0.57 1.15
N GLY A 49 -9.96 1.64 0.68
CA GLY A 49 -9.39 2.99 0.80
C GLY A 49 -8.35 3.33 -0.25
N LEU A 50 -8.17 2.49 -1.28
CA LEU A 50 -7.20 2.74 -2.34
C LEU A 50 -7.44 4.08 -3.04
N ASP A 51 -8.68 4.34 -3.43
CA ASP A 51 -9.00 5.58 -4.15
C ASP A 51 -8.67 6.82 -3.32
N ASP A 52 -8.95 6.76 -2.01
CA ASP A 52 -8.66 7.87 -1.11
C ASP A 52 -7.15 8.08 -0.96
N ILE A 53 -6.40 6.98 -0.83
CA ILE A 53 -4.94 7.04 -0.72
C ILE A 53 -4.32 7.61 -2.00
N LEU A 54 -4.81 7.18 -3.16
CA LEU A 54 -4.27 7.65 -4.44
C LEU A 54 -4.59 9.12 -4.71
N LYS A 55 -5.61 9.68 -4.07
CA LYS A 55 -5.93 11.11 -4.18
C LYS A 55 -4.96 12.00 -3.39
N ILE A 56 -4.34 11.46 -2.35
CA ILE A 56 -3.50 12.24 -1.43
C ILE A 56 -2.01 11.91 -1.56
N THR A 57 -1.64 11.03 -2.48
CA THR A 57 -0.26 10.62 -2.70
C THR A 57 0.12 10.82 -4.16
N ASP A 58 1.42 10.78 -4.43
CA ASP A 58 1.93 10.78 -5.79
C ASP A 58 1.75 9.38 -6.38
N THR A 59 0.85 9.24 -7.34
CA THR A 59 0.53 7.94 -7.95
C THR A 59 1.70 7.34 -8.72
N GLU A 60 2.68 8.15 -9.12
CA GLU A 60 3.90 7.68 -9.75
C GLU A 60 4.72 6.78 -8.83
N LYS A 61 4.52 6.91 -7.51
CA LYS A 61 5.21 6.11 -6.52
C LYS A 61 4.50 4.81 -6.18
N TYR A 62 3.27 4.62 -6.64
CA TYR A 62 2.48 3.44 -6.38
C TYR A 62 2.80 2.36 -7.41
N VAL A 63 3.27 1.20 -6.95
CA VAL A 63 3.68 0.11 -7.83
C VAL A 63 2.59 -0.94 -8.08
N GLY A 64 1.46 -0.81 -7.42
CA GLY A 64 0.38 -1.78 -7.46
C GLY A 64 0.15 -2.42 -6.10
N TYR A 65 -0.90 -3.21 -5.97
CA TYR A 65 -1.17 -3.89 -4.71
C TYR A 65 -0.35 -5.19 -4.59
N PHE A 66 -0.12 -5.59 -3.35
CA PHE A 66 0.56 -6.84 -3.05
C PHE A 66 -0.40 -8.02 -3.25
N ASP A 67 -0.28 -8.67 -4.38
CA ASP A 67 -1.14 -9.80 -4.76
C ASP A 67 -0.60 -11.08 -4.13
N VAL A 68 -1.36 -11.66 -3.22
CA VAL A 68 -0.97 -12.89 -2.52
C VAL A 68 -1.45 -14.08 -3.32
N ILE A 69 -0.55 -14.74 -4.06
CA ILE A 69 -0.83 -15.87 -4.93
C ILE A 69 -0.42 -17.21 -4.32
N ASP A 70 0.38 -17.19 -3.26
CA ASP A 70 0.79 -18.35 -2.49
C ASP A 70 1.03 -17.95 -1.05
N HIS A 71 1.18 -18.92 -0.18
CA HIS A 71 1.40 -18.71 1.24
C HIS A 71 2.58 -19.53 1.75
N ALA A 72 3.45 -18.90 2.53
CA ALA A 72 4.50 -19.59 3.27
C ALA A 72 3.91 -20.34 4.46
N ASP A 73 2.90 -19.72 5.09
CA ASP A 73 2.08 -20.32 6.13
C ASP A 73 0.70 -19.68 6.07
N ARG A 74 -0.14 -19.95 7.08
CA ARG A 74 -1.52 -19.49 7.12
C ARG A 74 -1.68 -17.97 6.98
N ASP A 75 -0.75 -17.20 7.56
CA ASP A 75 -0.89 -15.76 7.68
C ASP A 75 0.10 -14.96 6.83
N HIS A 76 1.03 -15.63 6.17
CA HIS A 76 2.10 -14.94 5.46
C HIS A 76 2.15 -15.30 3.99
N PRO A 77 2.42 -14.32 3.12
CA PRO A 77 2.64 -14.58 1.69
C PRO A 77 3.83 -15.49 1.48
N GLY A 78 3.78 -16.29 0.42
CA GLY A 78 4.84 -17.20 0.06
C GLY A 78 5.88 -16.57 -0.87
N LYS A 79 6.78 -17.42 -1.33
CA LYS A 79 7.89 -17.02 -2.21
C LYS A 79 7.40 -16.41 -3.52
N LEU A 80 6.41 -17.02 -4.15
CA LEU A 80 5.90 -16.54 -5.45
C LEU A 80 5.25 -15.18 -5.33
N SER A 81 4.52 -14.95 -4.25
CA SER A 81 3.91 -13.64 -3.98
C SER A 81 4.97 -12.56 -3.82
N ASN A 82 6.03 -12.85 -3.09
CA ASN A 82 7.12 -11.91 -2.87
C ASN A 82 7.92 -11.65 -4.14
N GLU A 83 8.14 -12.67 -4.96
CA GLU A 83 8.81 -12.50 -6.25
C GLU A 83 7.99 -11.61 -7.18
N LYS A 84 6.68 -11.81 -7.21
CA LYS A 84 5.78 -10.97 -8.01
C LYS A 84 5.84 -9.51 -7.58
N LEU A 85 5.85 -9.27 -6.27
CA LEU A 85 5.97 -7.91 -5.75
C LEU A 85 7.32 -7.30 -6.12
N ALA A 86 8.40 -8.06 -6.01
CA ALA A 86 9.72 -7.58 -6.38
C ALA A 86 9.79 -7.16 -7.85
N HIS A 87 9.14 -7.90 -8.74
CA HIS A 87 9.05 -7.53 -10.15
C HIS A 87 8.28 -6.22 -10.37
N LEU A 88 7.20 -5.98 -9.61
CA LEU A 88 6.47 -4.74 -9.70
C LEU A 88 7.36 -3.53 -9.34
N PHE A 89 8.12 -3.66 -8.27
CA PHE A 89 9.05 -2.61 -7.86
C PHE A 89 10.16 -2.39 -8.90
N LEU A 90 10.70 -3.48 -9.42
CA LEU A 90 11.76 -3.40 -10.42
C LEU A 90 11.29 -2.73 -11.71
N GLU A 91 10.12 -3.12 -12.20
CA GLU A 91 9.53 -2.53 -13.40
C GLU A 91 9.31 -1.03 -13.23
N LYS A 92 8.77 -0.64 -12.08
CA LYS A 92 8.51 0.78 -11.79
C LYS A 92 9.83 1.57 -11.71
N TYR A 93 10.84 0.98 -11.09
CA TYR A 93 12.15 1.59 -10.98
C TYR A 93 12.79 1.80 -12.35
N MET A 94 12.74 0.78 -13.21
CA MET A 94 13.32 0.85 -14.55
C MET A 94 12.58 1.89 -15.42
N GLU A 95 11.27 1.96 -15.30
CA GLU A 95 10.44 2.96 -15.98
C GLU A 95 10.90 4.38 -15.67
N LYS A 96 11.20 4.64 -14.40
CA LYS A 96 11.61 5.97 -13.93
C LYS A 96 13.04 6.34 -14.33
N LYS A 97 13.88 5.37 -14.64
CA LYS A 97 15.24 5.62 -15.09
C LYS A 97 15.34 6.03 -16.55
N LEU A 98 14.32 5.68 -17.30
CA LEU A 98 14.23 6.03 -18.68
C LEU A 98 13.68 7.45 -18.87
#